data_affd2dbcb06a603a242fa9731426f337
#
_entry.id   affd2dbcb06a603a242fa9731426f337
#
_cell.length_a   1.000
_cell.length_b   1.000
_cell.length_c   1.000
_cell.angle_alpha   90.00
_cell.angle_beta   90.00
_cell.angle_gamma   90.00
#
_symmetry.space_group_name_H-M   'P 1'
#
loop_
_entity.id
_entity.type
_entity.pdbx_description
1 polymer ?
#
loop_
_entity_poly.entity_id
_entity_poly.type
_entity_poly.pdbx_seq_one_letter_code
_entity_poly.pdbx_strand_id
1 'polypeptide(L)'
;MEDKFNQSQLIRRPKKLSLYKALKLGYLRNQKKQAKRLKRFGYIIDNNLSTSEHMVAYNPITNKVIYVANGSTINPIKQPVQFTKDWIGTNILGTGTGLIKSTPRYIQENENYLKAREKYKNAKVVLVGHSLSGGIVSRIAKKDDTAITLDPALINQKPRPNVQNYRTEGDIVSLFARDTITLPDPVKHPLNPFQPHNIQNIKNQPIFI
;
A
#
# COMPACT_ATOMS: atom_id res chain seq x y z
N MET A 1 23.60 19.02 -19.26
CA MET A 1 22.64 18.73 -20.35
C MET A 1 21.26 18.67 -19.73
N GLU A 2 20.52 19.74 -19.82
CA GLU A 2 19.12 19.80 -19.38
C GLU A 2 18.29 19.12 -20.47
N ASP A 3 17.72 17.96 -20.11
CA ASP A 3 16.71 17.31 -20.93
C ASP A 3 15.49 18.25 -21.04
N LYS A 4 15.36 18.96 -22.13
CA LYS A 4 14.18 19.74 -22.47
C LYS A 4 12.99 18.77 -22.57
N PHE A 5 12.21 18.71 -21.50
CA PHE A 5 10.97 17.95 -21.43
C PHE A 5 10.00 18.52 -22.46
N ASN A 6 9.77 17.80 -23.54
CA ASN A 6 8.92 18.24 -24.65
C ASN A 6 7.45 18.27 -24.20
N GLN A 7 6.93 19.48 -23.92
CA GLN A 7 5.57 19.71 -23.41
C GLN A 7 4.44 19.21 -24.34
N SER A 8 4.74 18.93 -25.61
CA SER A 8 3.73 18.50 -26.59
C SER A 8 3.18 17.07 -26.38
N GLN A 9 3.83 16.23 -25.56
CA GLN A 9 3.35 14.89 -25.26
C GLN A 9 2.35 14.82 -24.06
N LEU A 10 2.02 15.94 -23.43
CA LEU A 10 1.23 16.05 -22.22
C LEU A 10 -0.29 16.21 -22.42
N ILE A 11 -0.80 16.20 -23.64
CA ILE A 11 -2.24 16.49 -23.93
C ILE A 11 -3.16 15.28 -23.64
N ARG A 12 -2.64 14.09 -23.42
CA ARG A 12 -3.48 13.00 -22.91
C ARG A 12 -3.61 13.10 -21.41
N ARG A 13 -4.81 13.41 -20.90
CA ARG A 13 -5.09 13.37 -19.44
C ARG A 13 -4.50 12.09 -18.87
N PRO A 14 -3.61 12.19 -17.84
CA PRO A 14 -2.98 11.02 -17.27
C PRO A 14 -4.05 10.05 -16.77
N LYS A 15 -3.89 8.77 -17.08
CA LYS A 15 -4.81 7.73 -16.61
C LYS A 15 -4.82 7.73 -15.08
N LYS A 16 -6.00 7.58 -14.48
CA LYS A 16 -6.10 7.42 -13.02
C LYS A 16 -5.37 6.15 -12.58
N LEU A 17 -4.57 6.25 -11.53
CA LEU A 17 -3.88 5.12 -10.93
C LEU A 17 -4.82 4.41 -9.96
N SER A 18 -5.14 3.13 -10.20
CA SER A 18 -5.99 2.36 -9.29
C SER A 18 -5.17 1.77 -8.14
N LEU A 19 -5.83 1.49 -7.02
CA LEU A 19 -5.24 0.81 -5.85
C LEU A 19 -4.52 -0.48 -6.25
N TYR A 20 -5.17 -1.34 -7.04
CA TYR A 20 -4.55 -2.56 -7.57
C TYR A 20 -3.22 -2.29 -8.29
N LYS A 21 -3.20 -1.30 -9.19
CA LYS A 21 -1.99 -0.99 -9.95
C LYS A 21 -0.89 -0.40 -9.07
N ALA A 22 -1.24 0.43 -8.09
CA ALA A 22 -0.29 0.98 -7.13
C ALA A 22 0.36 -0.14 -6.31
N LEU A 23 -0.43 -1.02 -5.71
CA LEU A 23 0.06 -2.18 -4.97
C LEU A 23 0.93 -3.10 -5.84
N LYS A 24 0.44 -3.44 -7.06
CA LYS A 24 1.20 -4.28 -7.99
C LYS A 24 2.54 -3.65 -8.38
N LEU A 25 2.61 -2.33 -8.49
CA LEU A 25 3.86 -1.62 -8.76
C LEU A 25 4.78 -1.63 -7.53
N GLY A 26 4.25 -1.44 -6.33
CA GLY A 26 5.02 -1.55 -5.10
C GLY A 26 5.72 -2.90 -4.99
N TYR A 27 5.01 -4.00 -5.23
CA TYR A 27 5.58 -5.35 -5.21
C TYR A 27 6.56 -5.67 -6.37
N LEU A 28 6.69 -4.79 -7.36
CA LEU A 28 7.59 -4.98 -8.48
C LEU A 28 9.01 -4.56 -8.10
N ARG A 29 9.90 -5.52 -7.81
CA ARG A 29 11.29 -5.25 -7.37
C ARG A 29 12.16 -4.51 -8.39
N ASN A 30 11.77 -4.43 -9.66
CA ASN A 30 12.54 -3.80 -10.72
C ASN A 30 12.15 -2.33 -10.89
N GLN A 31 12.96 -1.42 -10.34
CA GLN A 31 12.73 0.03 -10.37
C GLN A 31 12.59 0.60 -11.80
N LYS A 32 13.36 0.10 -12.79
CA LYS A 32 13.23 0.54 -14.18
C LYS A 32 11.85 0.21 -14.75
N LYS A 33 11.32 -0.98 -14.44
CA LYS A 33 9.97 -1.39 -14.83
C LYS A 33 8.90 -0.60 -14.07
N GLN A 34 9.12 -0.30 -12.79
CA GLN A 34 8.23 0.58 -12.01
C GLN A 34 8.15 1.97 -12.66
N ALA A 35 9.28 2.61 -12.91
CA ALA A 35 9.36 3.94 -13.52
C ALA A 35 8.64 3.99 -14.88
N LYS A 36 8.91 3.04 -15.78
CA LYS A 36 8.24 2.95 -17.09
C LYS A 36 6.73 2.85 -16.97
N ARG A 37 6.22 2.11 -15.98
CA ARG A 37 4.77 1.95 -15.78
C ARG A 37 4.14 3.16 -15.10
N LEU A 38 4.81 3.76 -14.11
CA LEU A 38 4.35 4.95 -13.38
C LEU A 38 4.21 6.17 -14.30
N LYS A 39 5.11 6.33 -15.28
CA LYS A 39 5.06 7.42 -16.27
C LYS A 39 3.70 7.49 -16.99
N ARG A 40 3.01 6.37 -17.21
CA ARG A 40 1.68 6.31 -17.84
C ARG A 40 0.58 6.98 -17.01
N PHE A 41 0.85 7.19 -15.72
CA PHE A 41 -0.04 7.83 -14.74
C PHE A 41 0.46 9.21 -14.32
N GLY A 42 1.53 9.72 -14.97
CA GLY A 42 2.13 11.01 -14.66
C GLY A 42 3.02 11.01 -13.41
N TYR A 43 3.38 9.84 -12.87
CA TYR A 43 4.26 9.74 -11.71
C TYR A 43 5.71 9.48 -12.09
N ILE A 44 6.61 10.11 -11.34
CA ILE A 44 8.07 9.93 -11.40
C ILE A 44 8.49 9.24 -10.11
N ILE A 45 9.18 8.10 -10.21
CA ILE A 45 9.69 7.39 -9.03
C ILE A 45 10.85 8.17 -8.39
N ASP A 46 10.82 8.27 -7.08
CA ASP A 46 11.94 8.79 -6.29
C ASP A 46 12.86 7.63 -5.88
N ASN A 47 13.93 7.43 -6.62
CA ASN A 47 14.86 6.32 -6.38
C ASN A 47 15.59 6.45 -5.04
N ASN A 48 15.80 7.68 -4.53
CA ASN A 48 16.50 7.92 -3.27
C ASN A 48 15.62 7.58 -2.05
N LEU A 49 14.31 7.67 -2.22
CA LEU A 49 13.33 7.38 -1.17
C LEU A 49 12.63 6.03 -1.37
N SER A 50 12.89 5.32 -2.47
CA SER A 50 12.30 4.02 -2.74
C SER A 50 13.27 2.89 -2.41
N THR A 51 12.76 1.82 -1.80
CA THR A 51 13.51 0.61 -1.43
C THR A 51 12.83 -0.64 -1.97
N SER A 52 13.31 -1.83 -1.58
CA SER A 52 12.59 -3.08 -1.84
C SER A 52 11.29 -3.20 -1.04
N GLU A 53 11.15 -2.42 0.03
CA GLU A 53 10.04 -2.50 0.98
C GLU A 53 8.95 -1.46 0.74
N HIS A 54 9.28 -0.34 0.10
CA HIS A 54 8.32 0.68 -0.27
C HIS A 54 8.75 1.43 -1.54
N MET A 55 7.78 2.00 -2.20
CA MET A 55 7.94 2.82 -3.40
C MET A 55 7.41 4.23 -3.12
N VAL A 56 8.21 5.24 -3.43
CA VAL A 56 7.81 6.65 -3.39
C VAL A 56 7.80 7.20 -4.81
N ALA A 57 6.70 7.82 -5.21
CA ALA A 57 6.61 8.46 -6.53
C ALA A 57 5.81 9.77 -6.46
N TYR A 58 6.26 10.75 -7.21
CA TYR A 58 5.70 12.10 -7.25
C TYR A 58 5.07 12.40 -8.61
N ASN A 59 3.90 13.02 -8.60
CA ASN A 59 3.25 13.55 -9.79
C ASN A 59 3.30 15.08 -9.77
N PRO A 60 4.14 15.72 -10.62
CA PRO A 60 4.32 17.17 -10.61
C PRO A 60 3.09 17.94 -11.12
N ILE A 61 2.25 17.30 -11.96
CA ILE A 61 1.06 17.96 -12.52
C ILE A 61 -0.03 18.10 -11.45
N THR A 62 -0.23 17.06 -10.63
CA THR A 62 -1.27 17.05 -9.59
C THR A 62 -0.74 17.43 -8.22
N ASN A 63 0.56 17.68 -8.09
CA ASN A 63 1.27 17.90 -6.83
C ASN A 63 0.93 16.82 -5.79
N LYS A 64 1.01 15.56 -6.19
CA LYS A 64 0.67 14.41 -5.37
C LYS A 64 1.84 13.45 -5.23
N VAL A 65 2.10 12.99 -4.01
CA VAL A 65 3.04 11.90 -3.72
C VAL A 65 2.26 10.64 -3.38
N ILE A 66 2.68 9.53 -3.92
CA ILE A 66 2.25 8.21 -3.45
C ILE A 66 3.39 7.54 -2.70
N TYR A 67 3.09 7.02 -1.52
CA TYR A 67 3.95 6.19 -0.70
C TYR A 67 3.33 4.79 -0.63
N VAL A 68 3.89 3.82 -1.33
CA VAL A 68 3.35 2.46 -1.40
C VAL A 68 4.24 1.53 -0.58
N ALA A 69 3.77 1.15 0.60
CA ALA A 69 4.46 0.19 1.44
C ALA A 69 4.08 -1.25 1.05
N ASN A 70 5.08 -2.10 0.86
CA ASN A 70 4.90 -3.49 0.49
C ASN A 70 4.56 -4.32 1.75
N GLY A 71 3.59 -5.20 1.64
CA GLY A 71 3.31 -6.19 2.67
C GLY A 71 4.46 -7.19 2.84
N SER A 72 4.29 -8.13 3.75
CA SER A 72 5.26 -9.22 3.93
C SER A 72 5.50 -9.96 2.61
N THR A 73 6.77 -10.24 2.33
CA THR A 73 7.19 -11.01 1.13
C THR A 73 7.01 -12.51 1.29
N ILE A 74 6.59 -12.98 2.45
CA ILE A 74 6.31 -14.39 2.69
C ILE A 74 5.07 -14.75 1.86
N ASN A 75 5.26 -15.67 0.92
CA ASN A 75 4.18 -16.13 0.06
C ASN A 75 3.32 -17.13 0.86
N PRO A 76 2.09 -16.77 1.26
CA PRO A 76 1.23 -17.64 2.05
C PRO A 76 0.86 -18.94 1.31
N ILE A 77 0.90 -18.92 -0.02
CA ILE A 77 0.60 -20.10 -0.85
C ILE A 77 1.77 -21.10 -0.86
N LYS A 78 3.01 -20.59 -0.84
CA LYS A 78 4.21 -21.45 -0.87
C LYS A 78 4.67 -21.91 0.52
N GLN A 79 4.33 -21.19 1.56
CA GLN A 79 4.75 -21.46 2.94
C GLN A 79 3.58 -21.22 3.94
N PRO A 80 2.46 -21.94 3.81
CA PRO A 80 1.26 -21.66 4.62
C PRO A 80 1.47 -21.89 6.10
N VAL A 81 2.25 -22.90 6.50
CA VAL A 81 2.50 -23.22 7.91
C VAL A 81 3.44 -22.19 8.55
N GLN A 82 4.49 -21.78 7.85
CA GLN A 82 5.43 -20.78 8.32
C GLN A 82 4.74 -19.39 8.37
N PHE A 83 3.94 -19.06 7.37
CA PHE A 83 3.12 -17.87 7.37
C PHE A 83 2.16 -17.83 8.58
N THR A 84 1.50 -18.93 8.90
CA THR A 84 0.55 -18.99 10.01
C THR A 84 1.27 -18.87 11.36
N LYS A 85 2.39 -19.53 11.58
CA LYS A 85 3.14 -19.49 12.85
C LYS A 85 3.85 -18.14 13.06
N ASP A 86 4.58 -17.65 12.05
CA ASP A 86 5.41 -16.47 12.20
C ASP A 86 4.59 -15.18 12.02
N TRP A 87 3.50 -15.27 11.27
CA TRP A 87 2.71 -14.11 10.89
C TRP A 87 1.48 -13.90 11.77
N ILE A 88 0.70 -14.94 12.06
CA ILE A 88 -0.46 -14.85 12.96
C ILE A 88 0.02 -14.80 14.40
N GLY A 89 0.99 -15.63 14.79
CA GLY A 89 1.50 -15.66 16.15
C GLY A 89 2.25 -14.38 16.54
N THR A 90 3.19 -13.92 15.69
CA THR A 90 4.08 -12.81 16.05
C THR A 90 3.54 -11.44 15.64
N ASN A 91 2.91 -11.34 14.47
CA ASN A 91 2.47 -10.04 13.95
C ASN A 91 1.01 -9.69 14.26
N ILE A 92 0.06 -10.63 14.22
CA ILE A 92 -1.34 -10.32 14.54
C ILE A 92 -1.52 -10.18 16.05
N LEU A 93 -0.96 -11.04 16.86
CA LEU A 93 -0.99 -10.89 18.33
C LEU A 93 -0.19 -9.65 18.78
N GLY A 94 0.97 -9.39 18.17
CA GLY A 94 1.74 -8.16 18.41
C GLY A 94 0.99 -6.89 17.98
N THR A 95 0.22 -6.93 16.88
CA THR A 95 -0.59 -5.78 16.44
C THR A 95 -1.82 -5.57 17.34
N GLY A 96 -2.37 -6.65 17.93
CA GLY A 96 -3.52 -6.59 18.84
C GLY A 96 -3.21 -5.96 20.19
N THR A 97 -1.97 -6.08 20.63
CA THR A 97 -1.51 -5.56 21.94
C THR A 97 -0.98 -4.13 21.88
N GLY A 98 -1.01 -3.46 20.71
CA GLY A 98 -0.41 -2.13 20.52
C GLY A 98 1.11 -2.15 20.28
N LEU A 99 1.75 -3.31 20.34
CA LEU A 99 3.20 -3.48 20.15
C LEU A 99 3.68 -3.27 18.72
N ILE A 100 2.77 -3.10 17.75
CA ILE A 100 3.17 -2.82 16.36
C ILE A 100 4.07 -1.59 16.26
N LYS A 101 3.86 -0.58 17.09
CA LYS A 101 4.64 0.68 17.09
C LYS A 101 6.10 0.48 17.49
N SER A 102 6.41 -0.57 18.23
CA SER A 102 7.77 -0.92 18.64
C SER A 102 8.45 -1.89 17.69
N THR A 103 7.77 -2.36 16.65
CA THR A 103 8.40 -3.23 15.66
C THR A 103 9.39 -2.45 14.78
N PRO A 104 10.58 -3.05 14.46
CA PRO A 104 11.55 -2.41 13.57
C PRO A 104 10.92 -1.98 12.25
N ARG A 105 10.02 -2.78 11.71
CA ARG A 105 9.31 -2.48 10.47
C ARG A 105 8.44 -1.22 10.57
N TYR A 106 7.70 -1.06 11.66
CA TYR A 106 6.89 0.14 11.86
C TYR A 106 7.76 1.39 11.99
N ILE A 107 8.83 1.32 12.78
CA ILE A 107 9.76 2.42 13.01
C ILE A 107 10.37 2.86 11.67
N GLN A 108 10.91 1.91 10.91
CA GLN A 108 11.53 2.17 9.61
C GLN A 108 10.55 2.79 8.60
N GLU A 109 9.33 2.24 8.47
CA GLU A 109 8.33 2.79 7.56
C GLU A 109 7.88 4.20 7.97
N ASN A 110 7.75 4.46 9.28
CA ASN A 110 7.42 5.79 9.77
C ASN A 110 8.53 6.81 9.45
N GLU A 111 9.80 6.46 9.66
CA GLU A 111 10.94 7.32 9.34
C GLU A 111 11.01 7.62 7.84
N ASN A 112 10.85 6.61 7.00
CA ASN A 112 10.92 6.77 5.55
C ASN A 112 9.74 7.60 5.01
N TYR A 113 8.55 7.40 5.57
CA TYR A 113 7.41 8.25 5.26
C TYR A 113 7.64 9.70 5.68
N LEU A 114 8.23 9.96 6.85
CA LEU A 114 8.55 11.32 7.30
C LEU A 114 9.57 12.00 6.39
N LYS A 115 10.60 11.28 5.92
CA LYS A 115 11.56 11.78 4.91
C LYS A 115 10.85 12.15 3.60
N ALA A 116 9.91 11.32 3.15
CA ALA A 116 9.12 11.62 1.96
C ALA A 116 8.25 12.87 2.14
N ARG A 117 7.62 13.02 3.30
CA ARG A 117 6.84 14.22 3.63
C ARG A 117 7.67 15.49 3.70
N GLU A 118 8.86 15.41 4.26
CA GLU A 118 9.78 16.55 4.34
C GLU A 118 10.20 17.01 2.95
N LYS A 119 10.63 16.07 2.11
CA LYS A 119 11.03 16.36 0.73
C LYS A 119 9.88 16.97 -0.09
N TYR A 120 8.66 16.50 0.11
CA TYR A 120 7.47 16.90 -0.64
C TYR A 120 6.45 17.64 0.24
N LYS A 121 6.93 18.54 1.11
CA LYS A 121 6.12 19.20 2.14
C LYS A 121 4.85 19.90 1.65
N ASN A 122 4.83 20.36 0.39
CA ASN A 122 3.70 21.05 -0.21
C ASN A 122 2.80 20.12 -1.07
N ALA A 123 3.11 18.83 -1.14
CA ALA A 123 2.34 17.88 -1.92
C ALA A 123 1.28 17.17 -1.08
N LYS A 124 0.19 16.77 -1.72
CA LYS A 124 -0.76 15.82 -1.11
C LYS A 124 -0.13 14.45 -1.06
N VAL A 125 -0.04 13.84 0.11
CA VAL A 125 0.52 12.51 0.27
C VAL A 125 -0.57 11.46 0.39
N VAL A 126 -0.48 10.41 -0.42
CA VAL A 126 -1.34 9.24 -0.33
C VAL A 126 -0.49 8.03 0.01
N LEU A 127 -0.73 7.45 1.17
CA LEU A 127 -0.11 6.21 1.60
C LEU A 127 -0.97 5.03 1.14
N VAL A 128 -0.32 4.02 0.61
CA VAL A 128 -0.98 2.81 0.13
C VAL A 128 -0.31 1.60 0.78
N GLY A 129 -1.09 0.67 1.30
CA GLY A 129 -0.57 -0.53 1.94
C GLY A 129 -1.50 -1.73 1.81
N HIS A 130 -0.90 -2.93 1.84
CA HIS A 130 -1.63 -4.20 1.83
C HIS A 130 -1.15 -5.06 2.99
N SER A 131 -2.07 -5.79 3.63
CA SER A 131 -1.70 -6.73 4.69
C SER A 131 -1.04 -6.02 5.89
N LEU A 132 0.11 -6.48 6.35
CA LEU A 132 0.89 -5.86 7.43
C LEU A 132 1.16 -4.38 7.16
N SER A 133 1.62 -4.03 5.96
CA SER A 133 1.88 -2.63 5.63
C SER A 133 0.62 -1.80 5.51
N GLY A 134 -0.53 -2.39 5.18
CA GLY A 134 -1.84 -1.75 5.33
C GLY A 134 -2.08 -1.32 6.76
N GLY A 135 -1.81 -2.20 7.72
CA GLY A 135 -1.87 -1.90 9.16
C GLY A 135 -0.90 -0.81 9.60
N ILE A 136 0.29 -0.76 9.02
CA ILE A 136 1.30 0.26 9.32
C ILE A 136 0.90 1.63 8.74
N VAL A 137 0.62 1.71 7.43
CA VAL A 137 0.32 3.00 6.78
C VAL A 137 -0.94 3.65 7.33
N SER A 138 -1.93 2.87 7.75
CA SER A 138 -3.13 3.40 8.40
C SER A 138 -2.83 4.07 9.74
N ARG A 139 -1.73 3.69 10.42
CA ARG A 139 -1.31 4.27 11.71
C ARG A 139 -0.36 5.45 11.55
N ILE A 140 0.60 5.40 10.61
CA ILE A 140 1.61 6.45 10.42
C ILE A 140 1.08 7.65 9.65
N ALA A 141 0.05 7.50 8.80
CA ALA A 141 -0.53 8.60 8.03
C ALA A 141 -0.88 9.79 8.94
N LYS A 142 -0.38 10.98 8.63
CA LYS A 142 -0.74 12.21 9.34
C LYS A 142 -2.17 12.63 8.97
N LYS A 143 -2.77 13.54 9.76
CA LYS A 143 -4.16 13.98 9.62
C LYS A 143 -4.46 14.55 8.21
N ASP A 144 -3.48 15.25 7.63
CA ASP A 144 -3.61 15.91 6.33
C ASP A 144 -3.30 14.99 5.14
N ASP A 145 -2.89 13.75 5.40
CA ASP A 145 -2.60 12.75 4.37
C ASP A 145 -3.75 11.75 4.26
N THR A 146 -3.83 11.09 3.14
CA THR A 146 -4.79 9.99 2.93
C THR A 146 -4.07 8.66 3.02
N ALA A 147 -4.62 7.70 3.76
CA ALA A 147 -4.18 6.30 3.68
C ALA A 147 -5.28 5.45 3.03
N ILE A 148 -4.88 4.61 2.07
CA ILE A 148 -5.76 3.65 1.40
C ILE A 148 -5.15 2.27 1.55
N THR A 149 -5.88 1.36 2.17
CA THR A 149 -5.36 0.03 2.49
C THR A 149 -6.21 -1.06 1.88
N LEU A 150 -5.59 -2.20 1.63
CA LEU A 150 -6.26 -3.43 1.24
C LEU A 150 -5.92 -4.53 2.24
N ASP A 151 -6.95 -5.24 2.71
CA ASP A 151 -6.83 -6.38 3.62
C ASP A 151 -5.86 -6.09 4.79
N PRO A 152 -6.02 -4.93 5.48
CA PRO A 152 -5.03 -4.48 6.44
C PRO A 152 -5.02 -5.37 7.69
N ALA A 153 -3.83 -5.72 8.16
CA ALA A 153 -3.65 -6.36 9.45
C ALA A 153 -3.89 -5.34 10.58
N LEU A 154 -5.15 -5.11 10.91
CA LEU A 154 -5.58 -4.15 11.92
C LEU A 154 -6.31 -4.85 13.05
N ILE A 155 -5.89 -4.60 14.27
CA ILE A 155 -6.61 -5.00 15.48
C ILE A 155 -6.82 -3.76 16.34
N ASN A 156 -8.07 -3.54 16.78
CA ASN A 156 -8.44 -2.48 17.73
C ASN A 156 -8.00 -1.05 17.35
N GLN A 157 -7.85 -0.75 16.07
CA GLN A 157 -7.61 0.63 15.63
C GLN A 157 -8.93 1.40 15.62
N LYS A 158 -8.94 2.61 16.22
CA LYS A 158 -10.06 3.54 16.09
C LYS A 158 -10.16 4.03 14.65
N PRO A 159 -11.38 4.18 14.11
CA PRO A 159 -11.61 4.79 12.81
C PRO A 159 -10.94 6.17 12.69
N ARG A 160 -10.42 6.47 11.52
CA ARG A 160 -9.79 7.76 11.20
C ARG A 160 -10.35 8.27 9.89
N PRO A 161 -10.82 9.52 9.80
CA PRO A 161 -11.51 10.05 8.62
C PRO A 161 -10.62 10.12 7.37
N ASN A 162 -9.32 10.14 7.56
CA ASN A 162 -8.34 10.17 6.47
C ASN A 162 -7.81 8.78 6.08
N VAL A 163 -8.41 7.70 6.60
CA VAL A 163 -8.01 6.30 6.32
C VAL A 163 -9.18 5.56 5.70
N GLN A 164 -8.98 5.01 4.53
CA GLN A 164 -9.94 4.16 3.83
C GLN A 164 -9.39 2.72 3.83
N ASN A 165 -10.05 1.85 4.58
CA ASN A 165 -9.69 0.44 4.65
C ASN A 165 -10.64 -0.38 3.76
N TYR A 166 -10.09 -1.10 2.81
CA TYR A 166 -10.81 -2.06 1.99
C TYR A 166 -10.47 -3.47 2.45
N ARG A 167 -11.47 -4.33 2.49
CA ARG A 167 -11.32 -5.74 2.85
C ARG A 167 -11.98 -6.63 1.81
N THR A 168 -11.29 -7.66 1.36
CA THR A 168 -11.90 -8.70 0.53
C THR A 168 -12.79 -9.61 1.41
N GLU A 169 -13.98 -9.92 0.93
CA GLU A 169 -14.89 -10.86 1.62
C GLU A 169 -14.17 -12.20 1.90
N GLY A 170 -14.29 -12.69 3.13
CA GLY A 170 -13.60 -13.93 3.53
C GLY A 170 -12.12 -13.81 3.88
N ASP A 171 -11.51 -12.62 3.75
CA ASP A 171 -10.11 -12.45 4.16
C ASP A 171 -9.97 -12.58 5.69
N ILE A 172 -9.16 -13.56 6.11
CA ILE A 172 -8.94 -13.86 7.53
C ILE A 172 -7.95 -12.90 8.19
N VAL A 173 -7.06 -12.25 7.44
CA VAL A 173 -6.05 -11.34 7.96
C VAL A 173 -6.68 -10.03 8.43
N SER A 174 -7.64 -9.54 7.67
CA SER A 174 -8.37 -8.32 7.99
C SER A 174 -9.67 -8.55 8.76
N LEU A 175 -9.91 -9.77 9.25
CA LEU A 175 -11.13 -10.14 9.97
C LEU A 175 -11.42 -9.22 11.18
N PHE A 176 -10.36 -8.80 11.88
CA PHE A 176 -10.45 -7.92 13.05
C PHE A 176 -10.31 -6.43 12.71
N ALA A 177 -10.12 -6.09 11.45
CA ALA A 177 -10.10 -4.69 11.03
C ALA A 177 -11.51 -4.11 11.11
N ARG A 178 -11.66 -3.04 11.90
CA ARG A 178 -12.91 -2.28 12.01
C ARG A 178 -12.93 -1.18 10.94
N ASP A 179 -14.14 -0.70 10.63
CA ASP A 179 -14.32 0.40 9.68
C ASP A 179 -13.71 0.10 8.30
N THR A 180 -14.15 -1.02 7.73
CA THR A 180 -13.70 -1.49 6.42
C THR A 180 -14.84 -1.46 5.41
N ILE A 181 -14.50 -1.12 4.17
CA ILE A 181 -15.38 -1.30 3.02
C ILE A 181 -15.14 -2.72 2.50
N THR A 182 -16.14 -3.59 2.65
CA THR A 182 -16.02 -4.98 2.17
C THR A 182 -16.21 -5.04 0.65
N LEU A 183 -15.24 -5.66 -0.02
CA LEU A 183 -15.26 -5.92 -1.44
C LEU A 183 -15.62 -7.39 -1.69
N PRO A 184 -16.43 -7.70 -2.70
CA PRO A 184 -16.78 -9.08 -3.00
C PRO A 184 -15.51 -9.87 -3.40
N ASP A 185 -15.41 -11.11 -2.92
CA ASP A 185 -14.41 -12.04 -3.44
C ASP A 185 -14.89 -12.56 -4.81
N PRO A 186 -14.16 -12.27 -5.90
CA PRO A 186 -14.54 -12.70 -7.24
C PRO A 186 -14.43 -14.22 -7.43
N VAL A 187 -13.72 -14.90 -6.54
CA VAL A 187 -13.48 -16.34 -6.63
C VAL A 187 -13.65 -16.98 -5.25
N LYS A 188 -14.78 -17.62 -5.03
CA LYS A 188 -14.98 -18.40 -3.81
C LYS A 188 -14.06 -19.61 -3.80
N HIS A 189 -13.06 -19.59 -2.94
CA HIS A 189 -12.12 -20.69 -2.74
C HIS A 189 -12.34 -21.37 -1.37
N PRO A 190 -13.24 -22.32 -1.25
CA PRO A 190 -13.58 -22.93 0.03
C PRO A 190 -12.41 -23.68 0.69
N LEU A 191 -11.39 -24.05 -0.10
CA LEU A 191 -10.24 -24.82 0.39
C LEU A 191 -8.98 -24.01 0.70
N ASN A 192 -8.97 -22.69 0.42
CA ASN A 192 -7.82 -21.84 0.69
C ASN A 192 -8.23 -20.54 1.37
N PRO A 193 -8.17 -20.48 2.71
CA PRO A 193 -8.60 -19.31 3.49
C PRO A 193 -7.74 -18.06 3.26
N PHE A 194 -6.55 -18.20 2.63
CA PHE A 194 -5.67 -17.07 2.28
C PHE A 194 -5.88 -16.56 0.85
N GLN A 195 -6.69 -17.21 0.05
CA GLN A 195 -6.98 -16.75 -1.32
C GLN A 195 -7.66 -15.37 -1.34
N PRO A 196 -8.60 -15.05 -0.43
CA PRO A 196 -9.19 -13.72 -0.35
C PRO A 196 -8.16 -12.62 -0.08
N HIS A 197 -7.03 -12.94 0.56
CA HIS A 197 -5.94 -12.00 0.86
C HIS A 197 -5.08 -11.60 -0.36
N ASN A 198 -5.45 -11.98 -1.57
CA ASN A 198 -4.64 -11.73 -2.77
C ASN A 198 -5.06 -10.43 -3.45
N ILE A 199 -4.09 -9.52 -3.70
CA ILE A 199 -4.33 -8.26 -4.41
C ILE A 199 -4.98 -8.43 -5.80
N GLN A 200 -4.91 -9.62 -6.41
CA GLN A 200 -5.56 -9.90 -7.69
C GLN A 200 -7.08 -9.80 -7.61
N ASN A 201 -7.66 -10.01 -6.45
CA ASN A 201 -9.11 -9.98 -6.23
C ASN A 201 -9.70 -8.59 -6.51
N ILE A 202 -8.91 -7.53 -6.35
CA ILE A 202 -9.35 -6.15 -6.62
C ILE A 202 -8.95 -5.62 -8.01
N LYS A 203 -8.46 -6.49 -8.91
CA LYS A 203 -7.95 -6.08 -10.24
C LYS A 203 -8.96 -5.24 -11.02
N ASN A 204 -10.23 -5.57 -10.94
CA ASN A 204 -11.32 -4.92 -11.68
C ASN A 204 -12.11 -3.92 -10.83
N GLN A 205 -11.75 -3.70 -9.57
CA GLN A 205 -12.41 -2.74 -8.69
C GLN A 205 -11.99 -1.30 -9.05
N PRO A 206 -12.93 -0.35 -9.18
CA PRO A 206 -12.66 1.03 -9.58
C PRO A 206 -12.19 1.91 -8.41
N ILE A 207 -11.29 1.39 -7.57
CA ILE A 207 -10.70 2.13 -6.46
C ILE A 207 -9.48 2.90 -6.98
N PHE A 208 -9.52 4.24 -6.92
CA PHE A 208 -8.46 5.12 -7.42
C PHE A 208 -7.80 5.90 -6.29
N ILE A 209 -6.51 6.24 -6.50
CA ILE A 209 -5.66 6.98 -5.55
C ILE A 209 -5.26 8.34 -6.12
#